data_fc9ef4b9e5a43b55dd169b7398fdc594
#
_entry.id   fc9ef4b9e5a43b55dd169b7398fdc594
#
_cell.length_a   1.000
_cell.length_b   1.000
_cell.length_c   1.000
_cell.angle_alpha   90.00
_cell.angle_beta   90.00
_cell.angle_gamma   90.00
#
_symmetry.space_group_name_H-M   'P 1'
#
loop_
_entity.id
_entity.type
_entity.pdbx_description
1 polymer ?
#
loop_
_entity_poly.entity_id
_entity_poly.type
_entity_poly.pdbx_seq_one_letter_code
_entity_poly.pdbx_strand_id
1 'polypeptide(L)'
;MFELTVALQAALWVWFLGCTVSYRCGKKYLVEGMGIKSAEFIMLCVYTAALVAYHCAQPAGRWILPGVLVLWFVVEFFCHWYFTIFGAGKTKLKGYNDCFRNTVRLFPMSETRLIPDLYHIVQHLLILGNILVLL
;
A
#
# COMPACT_ATOMS: atom_id res chain seq x y z
N MET A 1 14.03 2.44 -19.52
CA MET A 1 12.64 2.52 -18.99
C MET A 1 12.08 1.15 -18.60
N PHE A 2 12.16 0.13 -19.44
CA PHE A 2 11.64 -1.22 -19.13
C PHE A 2 12.19 -1.80 -17.80
N GLU A 3 13.50 -1.74 -17.57
CA GLU A 3 14.12 -2.22 -16.32
C GLU A 3 13.61 -1.49 -15.07
N LEU A 4 13.42 -0.17 -15.16
CA LEU A 4 12.86 0.63 -14.07
C LEU A 4 11.42 0.23 -13.77
N THR A 5 10.61 0.01 -14.81
CA THR A 5 9.22 -0.46 -14.66
C THR A 5 9.17 -1.79 -13.94
N VAL A 6 9.96 -2.78 -14.39
CA VAL A 6 10.01 -4.10 -13.74
C VAL A 6 10.52 -4.01 -12.30
N ALA A 7 11.55 -3.19 -12.06
CA ALA A 7 12.08 -2.99 -10.71
C ALA A 7 11.05 -2.39 -9.74
N LEU A 8 10.29 -1.37 -10.18
CA LEU A 8 9.24 -0.76 -9.36
C LEU A 8 8.07 -1.72 -9.12
N GLN A 9 7.67 -2.51 -10.12
CA GLN A 9 6.64 -3.54 -9.99
C GLN A 9 7.06 -4.61 -8.97
N ALA A 10 8.28 -5.11 -9.06
CA ALA A 10 8.83 -6.09 -8.13
C ALA A 10 8.96 -5.50 -6.71
N ALA A 11 9.45 -4.27 -6.59
CA ALA A 11 9.58 -3.58 -5.31
C ALA A 11 8.22 -3.42 -4.61
N LEU A 12 7.19 -3.00 -5.34
CA LEU A 12 5.84 -2.89 -4.79
C LEU A 12 5.28 -4.26 -4.37
N TRP A 13 5.50 -5.31 -5.18
CA TRP A 13 5.04 -6.65 -4.86
C TRP A 13 5.67 -7.19 -3.57
N VAL A 14 7.01 -7.11 -3.48
CA VAL A 14 7.75 -7.55 -2.28
C VAL A 14 7.35 -6.71 -1.06
N TRP A 15 7.21 -5.39 -1.23
CA TRP A 15 6.77 -4.50 -0.16
C TRP A 15 5.40 -4.91 0.36
N PHE A 16 4.43 -5.08 -0.54
CA PHE A 16 3.04 -5.39 -0.17
C PHE A 16 2.85 -6.81 0.38
N LEU A 17 3.73 -7.75 0.04
CA LEU A 17 3.75 -9.07 0.66
C LEU A 17 3.85 -8.98 2.19
N GLY A 18 4.46 -7.93 2.73
CA GLY A 18 4.56 -7.66 4.16
C GLY A 18 3.20 -7.59 4.87
N CYS A 19 2.14 -7.13 4.19
CA CYS A 19 0.77 -7.15 4.72
C CYS A 19 0.23 -8.57 4.96
N THR A 20 0.85 -9.58 4.36
CA THR A 20 0.48 -10.98 4.58
C THR A 20 1.37 -11.66 5.62
N VAL A 21 2.70 -11.44 5.54
CA VAL A 21 3.69 -12.25 6.31
C VAL A 21 4.34 -11.52 7.48
N SER A 22 4.15 -10.23 7.63
CA SER A 22 4.80 -9.32 8.59
C SER A 22 6.28 -9.06 8.32
N TYR A 23 6.68 -7.79 8.33
CA TYR A 23 8.09 -7.38 8.30
C TYR A 23 8.48 -6.72 9.62
N ARG A 24 9.51 -7.24 10.26
CA ARG A 24 10.05 -6.70 11.52
C ARG A 24 11.19 -5.72 11.26
N CYS A 25 11.22 -4.67 12.09
CA CYS A 25 12.31 -3.70 12.15
C CYS A 25 12.72 -3.54 13.63
N GLY A 26 13.69 -4.33 14.06
CA GLY A 26 14.12 -4.38 15.46
C GLY A 26 12.99 -4.84 16.41
N LYS A 27 12.64 -3.99 17.38
CA LYS A 27 11.57 -4.26 18.35
C LYS A 27 10.15 -3.90 17.82
N LYS A 28 10.04 -3.23 16.68
CA LYS A 28 8.78 -2.84 16.06
C LYS A 28 8.53 -3.61 14.78
N TYR A 29 7.32 -3.54 14.27
CA TYR A 29 6.99 -4.00 12.93
C TYR A 29 7.12 -2.86 11.93
N LEU A 30 7.68 -3.13 10.77
CA LEU A 30 7.52 -2.26 9.61
C LEU A 30 6.06 -2.34 9.15
N VAL A 31 5.54 -3.57 9.04
CA VAL A 31 4.12 -3.89 8.85
C VAL A 31 3.80 -5.17 9.60
N GLU A 32 2.65 -5.20 10.25
CA GLU A 32 2.09 -6.39 10.90
C GLU A 32 1.12 -7.07 9.92
N GLY A 33 1.47 -8.28 9.48
CA GLY A 33 0.72 -9.00 8.45
C GLY A 33 -0.59 -9.55 8.97
N MET A 34 -1.64 -9.39 8.17
CA MET A 34 -3.00 -9.83 8.49
C MET A 34 -3.30 -11.28 8.02
N GLY A 35 -2.31 -11.93 7.36
CA GLY A 35 -2.43 -13.30 6.88
C GLY A 35 -3.26 -13.45 5.61
N ILE A 36 -3.42 -14.71 5.17
CA ILE A 36 -4.05 -15.04 3.88
C ILE A 36 -5.58 -14.83 3.83
N LYS A 37 -6.23 -14.57 4.94
CA LYS A 37 -7.69 -14.30 5.00
C LYS A 37 -8.03 -12.82 5.01
N SER A 38 -7.07 -11.96 4.73
CA SER A 38 -7.22 -10.50 4.76
C SER A 38 -7.59 -9.93 3.39
N ALA A 39 -8.11 -8.70 3.41
CA ALA A 39 -8.37 -7.94 2.18
C ALA A 39 -7.05 -7.60 1.46
N GLU A 40 -5.98 -7.41 2.22
CA GLU A 40 -4.62 -7.16 1.71
C GLU A 40 -4.12 -8.35 0.89
N PHE A 41 -4.36 -9.58 1.34
CA PHE A 41 -4.00 -10.77 0.54
C PHE A 41 -4.80 -10.85 -0.77
N ILE A 42 -6.10 -10.53 -0.73
CA ILE A 42 -6.92 -10.46 -1.94
C ILE A 42 -6.34 -9.41 -2.89
N MET A 43 -5.96 -8.24 -2.40
CA MET A 43 -5.34 -7.19 -3.21
C MET A 43 -3.99 -7.63 -3.78
N LEU A 44 -3.17 -8.36 -3.01
CA LEU A 44 -1.92 -8.94 -3.51
C LEU A 44 -2.17 -9.90 -4.67
N CYS A 45 -3.20 -10.75 -4.59
CA CYS A 45 -3.61 -11.64 -5.68
C CYS A 45 -4.09 -10.85 -6.91
N VAL A 46 -4.89 -9.81 -6.73
CA VAL A 46 -5.37 -8.93 -7.82
C VAL A 46 -4.19 -8.23 -8.50
N TYR A 47 -3.26 -7.67 -7.72
CA TYR A 47 -2.07 -7.04 -8.27
C TYR A 47 -1.18 -8.04 -9.02
N THR A 48 -0.99 -9.25 -8.48
CA THR A 48 -0.25 -10.32 -9.15
C THR A 48 -0.88 -10.69 -10.48
N ALA A 49 -2.20 -10.87 -10.52
CA ALA A 49 -2.93 -11.17 -11.77
C ALA A 49 -2.80 -10.02 -12.78
N ALA A 50 -2.87 -8.77 -12.33
CA ALA A 50 -2.67 -7.60 -13.19
C ALA A 50 -1.24 -7.52 -13.76
N LEU A 51 -0.21 -7.86 -12.97
CA LEU A 51 1.18 -7.99 -13.45
C LEU A 51 1.31 -9.06 -14.53
N VAL A 52 0.74 -10.24 -14.30
CA VAL A 52 0.76 -11.33 -15.30
C VAL A 52 0.04 -10.87 -16.57
N ALA A 53 -1.12 -10.24 -16.47
CA ALA A 53 -1.84 -9.70 -17.63
C ALA A 53 -1.00 -8.64 -18.38
N TYR A 54 -0.32 -7.74 -17.66
CA TYR A 54 0.53 -6.72 -18.26
C TYR A 54 1.67 -7.30 -19.08
N HIS A 55 2.33 -8.37 -18.60
CA HIS A 55 3.47 -8.97 -19.29
C HIS A 55 3.08 -10.01 -20.33
N CYS A 56 1.94 -10.69 -20.19
CA CYS A 56 1.57 -11.84 -21.01
C CYS A 56 0.36 -11.63 -21.93
N ALA A 57 -0.52 -10.66 -21.64
CA ALA A 57 -1.81 -10.50 -22.32
C ALA A 57 -1.97 -9.10 -22.96
N GLN A 58 -1.07 -8.74 -23.89
CA GLN A 58 -1.19 -7.49 -24.65
C GLN A 58 -2.27 -7.60 -25.75
N PRO A 59 -3.01 -6.50 -26.08
CA PRO A 59 -2.88 -5.15 -25.53
C PRO A 59 -3.70 -4.89 -24.26
N ALA A 60 -4.58 -5.81 -23.82
CA ALA A 60 -5.47 -5.56 -22.69
C ALA A 60 -4.70 -5.32 -21.38
N GLY A 61 -3.65 -6.08 -21.12
CA GLY A 61 -2.85 -5.99 -19.90
C GLY A 61 -2.26 -4.60 -19.64
N ARG A 62 -1.92 -3.86 -20.71
CA ARG A 62 -1.39 -2.49 -20.58
C ARG A 62 -2.37 -1.48 -19.96
N TRP A 63 -3.65 -1.78 -19.97
CA TRP A 63 -4.69 -0.96 -19.35
C TRP A 63 -5.15 -1.51 -18.00
N ILE A 64 -5.11 -2.84 -17.83
CA ILE A 64 -5.53 -3.49 -16.60
C ILE A 64 -4.63 -3.08 -15.43
N LEU A 65 -3.31 -3.16 -15.57
CA LEU A 65 -2.38 -2.85 -14.49
C LEU A 65 -2.47 -1.39 -14.02
N PRO A 66 -2.41 -0.37 -14.90
CA PRO A 66 -2.63 1.01 -14.48
C PRO A 66 -3.99 1.24 -13.83
N GLY A 67 -5.05 0.63 -14.35
CA GLY A 67 -6.39 0.71 -13.76
C GLY A 67 -6.44 0.17 -12.34
N VAL A 68 -5.84 -0.99 -12.09
CA VAL A 68 -5.72 -1.58 -10.75
C VAL A 68 -4.91 -0.68 -9.81
N LEU A 69 -3.78 -0.14 -10.27
CA LEU A 69 -2.93 0.73 -9.45
C LEU A 69 -3.62 2.06 -9.10
N VAL A 70 -4.33 2.67 -10.05
CA VAL A 70 -5.09 3.90 -9.79
C VAL A 70 -6.22 3.65 -8.78
N LEU A 71 -6.98 2.57 -8.95
CA LEU A 71 -8.02 2.20 -8.00
C LEU A 71 -7.42 1.95 -6.60
N TRP A 72 -6.33 1.21 -6.54
CA TRP A 72 -5.63 0.94 -5.28
C TRP A 72 -5.13 2.21 -4.61
N PHE A 73 -4.50 3.11 -5.38
CA PHE A 73 -4.06 4.42 -4.88
C PHE A 73 -5.21 5.23 -4.27
N VAL A 74 -6.38 5.25 -4.92
CA VAL A 74 -7.57 5.95 -4.43
C VAL A 74 -8.08 5.33 -3.13
N VAL A 75 -8.18 4.01 -3.05
CA VAL A 75 -8.61 3.31 -1.82
C VAL A 75 -7.66 3.62 -0.66
N GLU A 76 -6.36 3.49 -0.88
CA GLU A 76 -5.33 3.78 0.12
C GLU A 76 -5.35 5.26 0.55
N PHE A 77 -5.60 6.18 -0.39
CA PHE A 77 -5.75 7.59 -0.08
C PHE A 77 -6.89 7.81 0.93
N PHE A 78 -8.06 7.22 0.71
CA PHE A 78 -9.20 7.35 1.63
C PHE A 78 -8.99 6.60 2.96
N CYS A 79 -8.23 5.52 2.96
CA CYS A 79 -7.91 4.78 4.19
C CYS A 79 -6.94 5.52 5.10
N HIS A 80 -5.94 6.20 4.54
CA HIS A 80 -4.81 6.75 5.31
C HIS A 80 -4.72 8.27 5.22
N TRP A 81 -4.72 8.87 4.01
CA TRP A 81 -4.38 10.28 3.80
C TRP A 81 -5.55 11.23 3.92
N TYR A 82 -6.75 10.81 3.56
CA TYR A 82 -7.94 11.65 3.68
C TYR A 82 -8.10 12.20 5.11
N PHE A 83 -7.98 11.34 6.09
CA PHE A 83 -8.10 11.71 7.50
C PHE A 83 -6.86 12.40 8.08
N THR A 84 -5.73 12.33 7.40
CA THR A 84 -4.55 13.15 7.70
C THR A 84 -4.81 14.61 7.32
N ILE A 85 -5.47 14.83 6.18
CA ILE A 85 -5.75 16.18 5.63
C ILE A 85 -6.93 16.81 6.34
N PHE A 86 -8.05 16.08 6.43
CA PHE A 86 -9.34 16.63 6.90
C PHE A 86 -9.63 16.36 8.39
N GLY A 87 -8.82 15.53 9.03
CA GLY A 87 -9.03 15.13 10.40
C GLY A 87 -9.97 13.92 10.56
N ALA A 88 -10.02 13.37 11.77
CA ALA A 88 -10.82 12.19 12.08
C ALA A 88 -11.46 12.30 13.48
N GLY A 89 -12.64 11.69 13.63
CA GLY A 89 -13.30 11.57 14.92
C GLY A 89 -12.55 10.65 15.88
N LYS A 90 -12.77 10.85 17.19
CA LYS A 90 -12.05 10.12 18.27
C LYS A 90 -12.09 8.60 18.14
N THR A 91 -13.23 8.03 17.76
CA THR A 91 -13.41 6.57 17.61
C THR A 91 -12.54 6.03 16.49
N LYS A 92 -12.50 6.71 15.33
CA LYS A 92 -11.67 6.32 14.19
C LYS A 92 -10.17 6.47 14.50
N LEU A 93 -9.79 7.57 15.15
CA LEU A 93 -8.41 7.79 15.62
C LEU A 93 -7.94 6.69 16.55
N LYS A 94 -8.77 6.35 17.55
CA LYS A 94 -8.43 5.27 18.49
C LYS A 94 -8.25 3.95 17.76
N GLY A 95 -9.20 3.53 16.92
CA GLY A 95 -9.13 2.27 16.19
C GLY A 95 -7.88 2.19 15.29
N TYR A 96 -7.58 3.26 14.57
CA TYR A 96 -6.40 3.34 13.72
C TYR A 96 -5.10 3.27 14.53
N ASN A 97 -5.00 4.06 15.61
CA ASN A 97 -3.81 4.09 16.45
C ASN A 97 -3.58 2.77 17.19
N ASP A 98 -4.64 2.08 17.59
CA ASP A 98 -4.56 0.74 18.19
C ASP A 98 -4.08 -0.30 17.17
N CYS A 99 -4.59 -0.26 15.93
CA CYS A 99 -4.19 -1.15 14.84
C CYS A 99 -2.70 -1.01 14.51
N PHE A 100 -2.20 0.23 14.42
CA PHE A 100 -0.81 0.52 14.02
C PHE A 100 0.09 0.90 15.20
N ARG A 101 -0.24 0.46 16.41
CA ARG A 101 0.50 0.81 17.64
C ARG A 101 1.94 0.33 17.63
N ASN A 102 2.19 -0.84 17.08
CA ASN A 102 3.49 -1.49 17.08
C ASN A 102 4.34 -1.20 15.84
N THR A 103 3.83 -0.39 14.91
CA THR A 103 4.51 -0.09 13.64
C THR A 103 5.50 1.06 13.76
N VAL A 104 6.45 1.13 12.84
CA VAL A 104 7.41 2.23 12.73
C VAL A 104 6.72 3.47 12.16
N ARG A 105 6.86 4.61 12.83
CA ARG A 105 6.29 5.90 12.43
C ARG A 105 7.38 6.92 12.16
N LEU A 106 7.22 7.73 11.10
CA LEU A 106 8.09 8.88 10.82
C LEU A 106 7.65 10.13 11.57
N PHE A 107 6.35 10.28 11.80
CA PHE A 107 5.77 11.46 12.43
C PHE A 107 5.08 11.09 13.74
N PRO A 108 5.03 12.02 14.72
CA PRO A 108 4.31 11.78 15.97
C PRO A 108 2.81 11.61 15.72
N MET A 109 2.14 10.87 16.61
CA MET A 109 0.69 10.75 16.59
C MET A 109 0.03 12.09 16.86
N SER A 110 -1.13 12.30 16.25
CA SER A 110 -1.97 13.48 16.43
C SER A 110 -3.26 13.11 17.17
N GLU A 111 -3.79 14.05 17.94
CA GLU A 111 -5.08 13.90 18.62
C GLU A 111 -6.30 14.14 17.73
N THR A 112 -6.08 14.69 16.53
CA THR A 112 -7.16 15.09 15.62
C THR A 112 -7.03 14.53 14.21
N ARG A 113 -5.88 13.94 13.86
CA ARG A 113 -5.56 13.48 12.51
C ARG A 113 -4.97 12.07 12.53
N LEU A 114 -5.31 11.25 11.54
CA LEU A 114 -4.59 10.00 11.30
C LEU A 114 -3.21 10.33 10.73
N ILE A 115 -2.19 9.69 11.26
CA ILE A 115 -0.81 9.83 10.75
C ILE A 115 -0.39 8.46 10.22
N PRO A 116 -0.21 8.31 8.91
CA PRO A 116 0.24 7.05 8.32
C PRO A 116 1.61 6.64 8.89
N ASP A 117 1.81 5.35 9.06
CA ASP A 117 3.12 4.83 9.44
C ASP A 117 4.08 4.80 8.24
N LEU A 118 5.35 4.49 8.49
CA LEU A 118 6.38 4.44 7.45
C LEU A 118 6.00 3.50 6.31
N TYR A 119 5.41 2.36 6.63
CA TYR A 119 5.05 1.36 5.65
C TYR A 119 4.05 1.90 4.61
N HIS A 120 2.96 2.53 5.06
CA HIS A 120 1.93 3.08 4.18
C HIS A 120 2.41 4.32 3.39
N ILE A 121 3.33 5.11 3.97
CA ILE A 121 3.97 6.21 3.22
C ILE A 121 4.76 5.65 2.03
N VAL A 122 5.63 4.67 2.26
CA VAL A 122 6.44 4.05 1.20
C VAL A 122 5.55 3.32 0.19
N GLN A 123 4.51 2.62 0.64
CA GLN A 123 3.56 1.95 -0.24
C GLN A 123 2.90 2.91 -1.23
N HIS A 124 2.42 4.08 -0.75
CA HIS A 124 1.86 5.10 -1.63
C HIS A 124 2.85 5.62 -2.66
N LEU A 125 4.10 5.87 -2.24
CA LEU A 125 5.16 6.30 -3.16
C LEU A 125 5.48 5.23 -4.21
N LEU A 126 5.48 3.96 -3.84
CA LEU A 126 5.68 2.85 -4.78
C LEU A 126 4.52 2.71 -5.76
N ILE A 127 3.26 2.82 -5.30
CA ILE A 127 2.09 2.79 -6.19
C ILE A 127 2.15 3.97 -7.17
N LEU A 128 2.39 5.19 -6.67
CA LEU A 128 2.51 6.38 -7.51
C LEU A 128 3.64 6.27 -8.52
N GLY A 129 4.83 5.79 -8.10
CA GLY A 129 5.96 5.55 -8.98
C GLY A 129 5.64 4.57 -10.10
N ASN A 130 4.94 3.47 -9.78
CA ASN A 130 4.46 2.51 -10.78
C ASN A 130 3.47 3.14 -11.76
N ILE A 131 2.51 3.96 -11.29
CA ILE A 131 1.57 4.67 -12.17
C ILE A 131 2.33 5.58 -13.14
N LEU A 132 3.28 6.38 -12.63
CA LEU A 132 4.01 7.36 -13.45
C LEU A 132 4.88 6.73 -14.54
N VAL A 133 5.45 5.54 -14.31
CA VAL A 133 6.26 4.86 -15.35
C VAL A 133 5.43 4.06 -16.34
N LEU A 134 4.14 3.86 -16.08
CA LEU A 134 3.20 3.15 -16.97
C LEU A 134 2.39 4.10 -17.87
N LEU A 135 2.33 5.39 -17.54
CA LEU A 135 1.69 6.44 -18.34
C LEU A 135 2.66 7.03 -19.36
#